data_2ebe9a974598b56525921ac7254cc5f6
#
_entry.id   2ebe9a974598b56525921ac7254cc5f6
#
_cell.length_a   1.000
_cell.length_b   1.000
_cell.length_c   1.000
_cell.angle_alpha   90.00
_cell.angle_beta   90.00
_cell.angle_gamma   90.00
#
_symmetry.space_group_name_H-M   'P 1'
#
loop_
_entity.id
_entity.type
_entity.pdbx_description
1 polymer ?
#
loop_
_entity_poly.entity_id
_entity_poly.type
_entity_poly.pdbx_seq_one_letter_code
_entity_poly.pdbx_strand_id
1 'polypeptide(L)'
;IKKMREAGKIAAKTLEMIEEFIKPGVSTGELDSICHKFITEDQKCIPAPLNYKGFPKSICTSVNQVVCHGIPSETKILKNGDIMNIDVTVIKDGFHGDTSKMFFVGKEKPHTKKLVETTQKCMYEAIKIVRPGVRLGDIGHKIQTIAENNHYSVVRDYCGHGIGRVFHEDPQILHYGQPNTGL
;
A
#
# COMPACT_ATOMS: atom_id res chain seq x y z
N ILE A 1 9.66 -9.21 15.98
CA ILE A 1 8.34 -9.67 15.44
C ILE A 1 7.18 -9.05 16.22
N LYS A 2 7.11 -9.13 17.58
CA LYS A 2 5.97 -8.62 18.37
C LYS A 2 5.69 -7.13 18.09
N LYS A 3 6.72 -6.27 18.17
CA LYS A 3 6.59 -4.82 17.91
C LYS A 3 6.21 -4.54 16.45
N MET A 4 6.74 -5.28 15.48
CA MET A 4 6.32 -5.19 14.07
C MET A 4 4.84 -5.52 13.89
N ARG A 5 4.36 -6.55 14.58
CA ARG A 5 2.93 -6.92 14.55
C ARG A 5 2.03 -5.84 15.15
N GLU A 6 2.48 -5.18 16.21
CA GLU A 6 1.76 -4.05 16.82
C GLU A 6 1.69 -2.86 15.88
N ALA A 7 2.82 -2.47 15.26
CA ALA A 7 2.85 -1.39 14.28
C ALA A 7 1.97 -1.71 13.05
N GLY A 8 2.07 -2.93 12.50
CA GLY A 8 1.23 -3.37 11.37
C GLY A 8 -0.27 -3.38 11.69
N LYS A 9 -0.67 -3.74 12.92
CA LYS A 9 -2.07 -3.66 13.35
C LYS A 9 -2.58 -2.22 13.39
N ILE A 10 -1.75 -1.27 13.77
CA ILE A 10 -2.15 0.15 13.82
C ILE A 10 -2.30 0.69 12.40
N ALA A 11 -1.38 0.37 11.49
CA ALA A 11 -1.51 0.73 10.08
C ALA A 11 -2.80 0.15 9.46
N ALA A 12 -3.11 -1.12 9.71
CA ALA A 12 -4.36 -1.75 9.26
C ALA A 12 -5.61 -1.07 9.84
N LYS A 13 -5.62 -0.76 11.15
CA LYS A 13 -6.74 -0.03 11.77
C LYS A 13 -6.95 1.36 11.17
N THR A 14 -5.89 2.04 10.75
CA THR A 14 -6.01 3.33 10.06
C THR A 14 -6.73 3.17 8.74
N LEU A 15 -6.44 2.10 7.99
CA LEU A 15 -7.15 1.79 6.73
C LEU A 15 -8.62 1.39 6.96
N GLU A 16 -8.91 0.68 8.04
CA GLU A 16 -10.30 0.34 8.43
C GLU A 16 -11.07 1.60 8.83
N MET A 17 -10.48 2.46 9.64
CA MET A 17 -11.10 3.71 10.10
C MET A 17 -11.40 4.68 8.95
N ILE A 18 -10.47 4.85 8.01
CA ILE A 18 -10.64 5.86 6.95
C ILE A 18 -11.69 5.46 5.90
N GLU A 19 -12.07 4.19 5.82
CA GLU A 19 -12.99 3.67 4.80
C GLU A 19 -14.34 4.40 4.79
N GLU A 20 -14.90 4.73 5.95
CA GLU A 20 -16.18 5.43 6.08
C GLU A 20 -16.17 6.86 5.53
N PHE A 21 -15.00 7.48 5.42
CA PHE A 21 -14.83 8.84 4.89
C PHE A 21 -14.64 8.89 3.38
N ILE A 22 -14.39 7.74 2.72
CA ILE A 22 -14.08 7.68 1.30
C ILE A 22 -15.38 7.72 0.49
N LYS A 23 -15.70 8.92 -0.03
CA LYS A 23 -16.89 9.15 -0.84
C LYS A 23 -16.65 10.25 -1.86
N PRO A 24 -17.45 10.33 -2.93
CA PRO A 24 -17.36 11.43 -3.89
C PRO A 24 -17.51 12.79 -3.19
N GLY A 25 -16.68 13.76 -3.57
CA GLY A 25 -16.68 15.12 -3.02
C GLY A 25 -15.66 15.37 -1.91
N VAL A 26 -15.09 14.32 -1.29
CA VAL A 26 -14.02 14.46 -0.30
C VAL A 26 -12.69 14.70 -0.99
N SER A 27 -11.83 15.55 -0.43
CA SER A 27 -10.46 15.72 -0.92
C SER A 27 -9.51 14.70 -0.34
N THR A 28 -8.43 14.39 -1.07
CA THR A 28 -7.38 13.52 -0.53
C THR A 28 -6.62 14.18 0.62
N GLY A 29 -6.57 15.52 0.66
CA GLY A 29 -6.02 16.29 1.78
C GLY A 29 -6.83 16.13 3.07
N GLU A 30 -8.17 16.13 2.97
CA GLU A 30 -9.06 15.87 4.10
C GLU A 30 -8.83 14.45 4.67
N LEU A 31 -8.69 13.44 3.80
CA LEU A 31 -8.39 12.07 4.23
C LEU A 31 -7.03 11.98 4.95
N ASP A 32 -6.01 12.68 4.44
CA ASP A 32 -4.70 12.76 5.12
C ASP A 32 -4.83 13.37 6.53
N SER A 33 -5.60 14.45 6.67
CA SER A 33 -5.81 15.11 7.95
C SER A 33 -6.51 14.21 8.97
N ILE A 34 -7.50 13.44 8.54
CA ILE A 34 -8.20 12.44 9.37
C ILE A 34 -7.23 11.33 9.80
N CYS A 35 -6.48 10.77 8.86
CA CYS A 35 -5.47 9.74 9.16
C CYS A 35 -4.36 10.27 10.07
N HIS A 36 -3.87 11.49 9.83
CA HIS A 36 -2.87 12.13 10.67
C HIS A 36 -3.32 12.20 12.14
N LYS A 37 -4.53 12.73 12.36
CA LYS A 37 -5.11 12.83 13.70
C LYS A 37 -5.25 11.46 14.37
N PHE A 38 -5.80 10.49 13.67
CA PHE A 38 -5.96 9.13 14.19
C PHE A 38 -4.62 8.50 14.58
N ILE A 39 -3.60 8.60 13.71
CA ILE A 39 -2.27 8.04 13.97
C ILE A 39 -1.60 8.72 15.16
N THR A 40 -1.63 10.06 15.22
CA THR A 40 -0.87 10.84 16.21
C THR A 40 -1.61 10.96 17.56
N GLU A 41 -2.91 11.24 17.53
CA GLU A 41 -3.68 11.51 18.74
C GLU A 41 -4.30 10.25 19.34
N ASP A 42 -4.93 9.40 18.53
CA ASP A 42 -5.63 8.22 19.04
C ASP A 42 -4.69 7.04 19.25
N GLN A 43 -3.81 6.77 18.29
CA GLN A 43 -2.88 5.64 18.36
C GLN A 43 -1.53 5.98 19.01
N LYS A 44 -1.24 7.27 19.26
CA LYS A 44 0.04 7.74 19.83
C LYS A 44 1.25 7.19 19.06
N CYS A 45 1.17 7.26 17.74
CA CYS A 45 2.18 6.80 16.80
C CYS A 45 2.68 7.96 15.92
N ILE A 46 3.74 7.70 15.18
CA ILE A 46 4.30 8.67 14.22
C ILE A 46 3.95 8.20 12.81
N PRO A 47 3.34 9.05 11.96
CA PRO A 47 3.19 8.74 10.54
C PRO A 47 4.56 8.79 9.86
N ALA A 48 5.04 7.63 9.40
CA ALA A 48 6.39 7.50 8.87
C ALA A 48 6.66 8.29 7.57
N PRO A 49 5.68 8.48 6.66
CA PRO A 49 5.92 9.27 5.46
C PRO A 49 6.18 10.74 5.72
N LEU A 50 5.59 11.32 6.78
CA LEU A 50 5.68 12.74 7.06
C LEU A 50 7.13 13.20 7.26
N ASN A 51 7.60 14.10 6.41
CA ASN A 51 8.98 14.60 6.34
C ASN A 51 10.03 13.55 5.91
N TYR A 52 9.62 12.33 5.56
CA TYR A 52 10.55 11.34 5.04
C TYR A 52 11.00 11.72 3.63
N LYS A 53 12.30 11.99 3.46
CA LYS A 53 12.88 12.48 2.18
C LYS A 53 12.11 13.66 1.56
N GLY A 54 11.54 14.53 2.40
CA GLY A 54 10.81 15.71 1.97
C GLY A 54 9.33 15.46 1.62
N PHE A 55 8.79 14.26 1.87
CA PHE A 55 7.36 14.00 1.65
C PHE A 55 6.50 14.79 2.66
N PRO A 56 5.51 15.60 2.21
CA PRO A 56 4.89 16.61 3.07
C PRO A 56 3.63 16.15 3.82
N LYS A 57 3.24 14.88 3.70
CA LYS A 57 1.96 14.36 4.18
C LYS A 57 2.13 13.06 5.00
N SER A 58 1.08 12.68 5.71
CA SER A 58 1.12 11.55 6.66
C SER A 58 0.83 10.20 6.04
N ILE A 59 0.12 10.18 4.92
CA ILE A 59 -0.20 8.99 4.13
C ILE A 59 0.05 9.26 2.66
N CYS A 60 0.09 8.21 1.82
CA CYS A 60 0.02 8.38 0.38
C CYS A 60 -1.40 8.10 -0.13
N THR A 61 -1.85 8.88 -1.11
CA THR A 61 -3.15 8.70 -1.78
C THR A 61 -2.98 8.66 -3.28
N SER A 62 -2.99 7.48 -3.87
CA SER A 62 -2.75 7.28 -5.30
C SER A 62 -4.05 7.01 -6.03
N VAL A 63 -4.56 8.02 -6.75
CA VAL A 63 -5.87 8.00 -7.41
C VAL A 63 -5.71 7.65 -8.88
N ASN A 64 -6.46 6.66 -9.36
CA ASN A 64 -6.53 6.21 -10.75
C ASN A 64 -5.15 5.86 -11.33
N GLN A 65 -4.62 6.67 -12.26
CA GLN A 65 -3.34 6.45 -12.95
C GLN A 65 -2.09 6.70 -12.10
N VAL A 66 -2.22 7.25 -10.90
CA VAL A 66 -1.09 7.44 -9.99
C VAL A 66 -0.69 6.08 -9.43
N VAL A 67 0.52 5.62 -9.77
CA VAL A 67 0.99 4.27 -9.44
C VAL A 67 1.20 4.10 -7.94
N CYS A 68 1.93 5.03 -7.31
CA CYS A 68 2.20 5.04 -5.87
C CYS A 68 2.65 6.44 -5.43
N HIS A 69 2.84 6.63 -4.12
CA HIS A 69 3.37 7.86 -3.51
C HIS A 69 2.59 9.13 -3.88
N GLY A 70 1.30 9.02 -4.21
CA GLY A 70 0.45 10.17 -4.48
C GLY A 70 0.38 11.08 -3.25
N ILE A 71 0.68 12.37 -3.45
CA ILE A 71 0.67 13.37 -2.37
C ILE A 71 -0.76 13.85 -2.14
N PRO A 72 -1.32 13.67 -0.92
CA PRO A 72 -2.62 14.22 -0.56
C PRO A 72 -2.72 15.72 -0.79
N SER A 73 -3.85 16.17 -1.36
CA SER A 73 -4.09 17.56 -1.73
C SER A 73 -5.54 17.97 -1.49
N GLU A 74 -5.75 19.19 -0.99
CA GLU A 74 -7.08 19.78 -0.80
C GLU A 74 -7.80 20.00 -2.13
N THR A 75 -7.06 20.12 -3.23
CA THR A 75 -7.63 20.33 -4.57
C THR A 75 -7.92 19.03 -5.32
N LYS A 76 -7.41 17.89 -4.82
CA LYS A 76 -7.70 16.58 -5.42
C LYS A 76 -8.98 16.02 -4.83
N ILE A 77 -10.10 16.34 -5.45
CA ILE A 77 -11.44 15.90 -5.05
C ILE A 77 -11.76 14.54 -5.69
N LEU A 78 -12.18 13.59 -4.87
CA LEU A 78 -12.59 12.25 -5.29
C LEU A 78 -13.92 12.31 -6.06
N LYS A 79 -14.02 11.52 -7.12
CA LYS A 79 -15.18 11.45 -7.99
C LYS A 79 -15.79 10.05 -8.00
N ASN A 80 -17.07 9.97 -8.26
CA ASN A 80 -17.75 8.67 -8.43
C ASN A 80 -17.10 7.83 -9.54
N GLY A 81 -16.70 6.62 -9.20
CA GLY A 81 -16.01 5.68 -10.10
C GLY A 81 -14.50 5.80 -10.12
N ASP A 82 -13.90 6.66 -9.27
CA ASP A 82 -12.46 6.61 -9.00
C ASP A 82 -12.08 5.35 -8.21
N ILE A 83 -10.86 4.91 -8.39
CA ILE A 83 -10.18 3.97 -7.48
C ILE A 83 -9.01 4.70 -6.82
N MET A 84 -8.75 4.38 -5.57
CA MET A 84 -7.66 5.01 -4.82
C MET A 84 -6.95 3.99 -3.95
N ASN A 85 -5.62 3.97 -4.04
CA ASN A 85 -4.79 3.32 -3.03
C ASN A 85 -4.52 4.31 -1.91
N ILE A 86 -4.76 3.90 -0.68
CA ILE A 86 -4.25 4.58 0.51
C ILE A 86 -3.15 3.71 1.08
N ASP A 87 -1.98 4.30 1.27
CA ASP A 87 -0.80 3.65 1.80
C ASP A 87 -0.40 4.30 3.13
N VAL A 88 -0.35 3.48 4.16
CA VAL A 88 -0.17 3.90 5.55
C VAL A 88 1.04 3.22 6.15
N THR A 89 2.01 4.03 6.57
CA THR A 89 3.12 3.55 7.38
C THR A 89 3.19 4.29 8.70
N VAL A 90 3.24 3.55 9.79
CA VAL A 90 3.35 4.10 11.14
C VAL A 90 4.60 3.62 11.84
N ILE A 91 5.13 4.45 12.74
CA ILE A 91 6.23 4.07 13.64
C ILE A 91 5.65 3.90 15.04
N LYS A 92 5.78 2.69 15.61
CA LYS A 92 5.44 2.36 16.99
C LYS A 92 6.64 1.74 17.70
N ASP A 93 7.07 2.35 18.80
CA ASP A 93 8.23 1.90 19.60
C ASP A 93 9.49 1.66 18.78
N GLY A 94 9.74 2.51 17.77
CA GLY A 94 10.89 2.44 16.87
C GLY A 94 10.81 1.35 15.80
N PHE A 95 9.61 0.80 15.52
CA PHE A 95 9.38 -0.16 14.44
C PHE A 95 8.32 0.35 13.49
N HIS A 96 8.50 0.10 12.19
CA HIS A 96 7.57 0.46 11.15
C HIS A 96 6.53 -0.63 10.93
N GLY A 97 5.29 -0.20 10.68
CA GLY A 97 4.21 -1.05 10.17
C GLY A 97 3.65 -0.38 8.92
N ASP A 98 3.68 -1.10 7.81
CA ASP A 98 3.41 -0.60 6.47
C ASP A 98 2.36 -1.48 5.80
N THR A 99 1.30 -0.88 5.30
CA THR A 99 0.25 -1.59 4.56
C THR A 99 -0.59 -0.62 3.75
N SER A 100 -1.11 -1.10 2.63
CA SER A 100 -2.00 -0.32 1.78
C SER A 100 -3.28 -1.08 1.42
N LYS A 101 -4.32 -0.33 1.04
CA LYS A 101 -5.60 -0.88 0.59
C LYS A 101 -6.13 -0.07 -0.58
N MET A 102 -6.72 -0.77 -1.56
CA MET A 102 -7.50 -0.14 -2.62
C MET A 102 -8.92 0.13 -2.16
N PHE A 103 -9.43 1.29 -2.51
CA PHE A 103 -10.80 1.71 -2.26
C PHE A 103 -11.49 2.11 -3.56
N PHE A 104 -12.78 1.76 -3.65
CA PHE A 104 -13.66 2.26 -4.70
C PHE A 104 -14.41 3.49 -4.21
N VAL A 105 -14.44 4.53 -5.01
CA VAL A 105 -15.15 5.77 -4.69
C VAL A 105 -16.52 5.75 -5.37
N GLY A 106 -17.56 5.54 -4.60
CA GLY A 106 -18.93 5.40 -5.14
C GLY A 106 -19.10 4.10 -5.94
N LYS A 107 -19.66 4.18 -7.16
CA LYS A 107 -20.00 3.01 -7.96
C LYS A 107 -18.78 2.42 -8.67
N GLU A 108 -18.51 1.14 -8.44
CA GLU A 108 -17.45 0.38 -9.10
C GLU A 108 -17.66 0.28 -10.61
N LYS A 109 -16.57 0.41 -11.37
CA LYS A 109 -16.54 0.13 -12.81
C LYS A 109 -15.97 -1.27 -13.06
N PRO A 110 -16.51 -2.06 -13.99
CA PRO A 110 -16.06 -3.46 -14.20
C PRO A 110 -14.56 -3.61 -14.46
N HIS A 111 -13.98 -2.70 -15.25
CA HIS A 111 -12.54 -2.76 -15.58
C HIS A 111 -11.65 -2.39 -14.40
N THR A 112 -12.03 -1.42 -13.57
CA THR A 112 -11.26 -1.06 -12.37
C THR A 112 -11.40 -2.14 -11.29
N LYS A 113 -12.59 -2.73 -11.15
CA LYS A 113 -12.82 -3.87 -10.27
C LYS A 113 -11.92 -5.04 -10.64
N LYS A 114 -11.88 -5.42 -11.91
CA LYS A 114 -11.01 -6.50 -12.40
C LYS A 114 -9.53 -6.22 -12.10
N LEU A 115 -9.07 -4.98 -12.28
CA LEU A 115 -7.69 -4.60 -11.96
C LEU A 115 -7.39 -4.78 -10.47
N VAL A 116 -8.24 -4.24 -9.61
CA VAL A 116 -8.07 -4.30 -8.14
C VAL A 116 -8.08 -5.75 -7.65
N GLU A 117 -9.06 -6.55 -8.07
CA GLU A 117 -9.17 -7.97 -7.69
C GLU A 117 -7.98 -8.80 -8.19
N THR A 118 -7.50 -8.53 -9.42
CA THR A 118 -6.32 -9.22 -9.97
C THR A 118 -5.07 -8.86 -9.17
N THR A 119 -4.87 -7.60 -8.83
CA THR A 119 -3.73 -7.14 -8.02
C THR A 119 -3.76 -7.74 -6.62
N GLN A 120 -4.92 -7.77 -5.98
CA GLN A 120 -5.09 -8.42 -4.68
C GLN A 120 -4.80 -9.92 -4.76
N LYS A 121 -5.26 -10.59 -5.82
CA LYS A 121 -4.95 -12.00 -6.08
C LYS A 121 -3.43 -12.22 -6.23
N CYS A 122 -2.73 -11.36 -6.97
CA CYS A 122 -1.27 -11.43 -7.10
C CYS A 122 -0.60 -11.44 -5.73
N MET A 123 -0.97 -10.52 -4.84
CA MET A 123 -0.44 -10.40 -3.50
C MET A 123 -0.69 -11.68 -2.67
N TYR A 124 -1.93 -12.13 -2.58
CA TYR A 124 -2.25 -13.30 -1.76
C TYR A 124 -1.65 -14.60 -2.29
N GLU A 125 -1.61 -14.79 -3.60
CA GLU A 125 -0.98 -15.97 -4.18
C GLU A 125 0.56 -15.95 -4.01
N ALA A 126 1.18 -14.78 -4.00
CA ALA A 126 2.58 -14.63 -3.66
C ALA A 126 2.85 -14.94 -2.18
N ILE A 127 2.00 -14.45 -1.26
CA ILE A 127 2.13 -14.74 0.17
C ILE A 127 2.04 -16.25 0.45
N LYS A 128 1.17 -16.99 -0.23
CA LYS A 128 0.98 -18.43 -0.03
C LYS A 128 2.23 -19.27 -0.34
N ILE A 129 3.11 -18.81 -1.21
CA ILE A 129 4.33 -19.55 -1.55
C ILE A 129 5.50 -19.24 -0.62
N VAL A 130 5.40 -18.23 0.25
CA VAL A 130 6.48 -17.83 1.16
C VAL A 130 6.70 -18.93 2.23
N ARG A 131 7.87 -19.56 2.15
CA ARG A 131 8.31 -20.61 3.08
C ARG A 131 9.83 -20.75 3.00
N PRO A 132 10.47 -21.44 3.94
CA PRO A 132 11.91 -21.72 3.86
C PRO A 132 12.28 -22.38 2.53
N GLY A 133 13.31 -21.87 1.87
CA GLY A 133 13.80 -22.35 0.56
C GLY A 133 13.21 -21.66 -0.67
N VAL A 134 12.16 -20.84 -0.52
CA VAL A 134 11.65 -20.02 -1.63
C VAL A 134 12.58 -18.83 -1.87
N ARG A 135 12.85 -18.54 -3.12
CA ARG A 135 13.69 -17.42 -3.52
C ARG A 135 12.84 -16.21 -3.90
N LEU A 136 13.42 -15.02 -3.85
CA LEU A 136 12.70 -13.78 -4.18
C LEU A 136 12.22 -13.77 -5.64
N GLY A 137 12.96 -14.37 -6.56
CA GLY A 137 12.55 -14.54 -7.95
C GLY A 137 11.28 -15.38 -8.13
N ASP A 138 11.04 -16.35 -7.23
CA ASP A 138 9.80 -17.15 -7.24
C ASP A 138 8.59 -16.29 -6.91
N ILE A 139 8.74 -15.38 -5.93
CA ILE A 139 7.68 -14.43 -5.53
C ILE A 139 7.34 -13.50 -6.70
N GLY A 140 8.36 -12.86 -7.28
CA GLY A 140 8.18 -11.96 -8.42
C GLY A 140 7.59 -12.68 -9.63
N HIS A 141 8.07 -13.88 -9.95
CA HIS A 141 7.54 -14.71 -11.04
C HIS A 141 6.05 -15.07 -10.84
N LYS A 142 5.67 -15.41 -9.61
CA LYS A 142 4.28 -15.72 -9.27
C LYS A 142 3.35 -14.53 -9.52
N ILE A 143 3.76 -13.35 -9.07
CA ILE A 143 3.02 -12.09 -9.29
C ILE A 143 2.90 -11.79 -10.78
N GLN A 144 4.02 -11.78 -11.48
CA GLN A 144 4.09 -11.50 -12.92
C GLN A 144 3.21 -12.44 -13.74
N THR A 145 3.30 -13.73 -13.48
CA THR A 145 2.49 -14.74 -14.20
C THR A 145 0.99 -14.49 -14.05
N ILE A 146 0.52 -14.15 -12.84
CA ILE A 146 -0.90 -13.88 -12.61
C ILE A 146 -1.33 -12.59 -13.31
N ALA A 147 -0.52 -11.53 -13.22
CA ALA A 147 -0.82 -10.25 -13.87
C ALA A 147 -0.89 -10.38 -15.38
N GLU A 148 0.13 -11.00 -16.01
CA GLU A 148 0.22 -11.16 -17.47
C GLU A 148 -0.87 -12.08 -18.02
N ASN A 149 -1.23 -13.15 -17.31
CA ASN A 149 -2.36 -14.02 -17.70
C ASN A 149 -3.72 -13.31 -17.62
N ASN A 150 -3.80 -12.18 -16.93
CA ASN A 150 -4.98 -11.32 -16.89
C ASN A 150 -4.84 -10.09 -17.81
N HIS A 151 -3.84 -10.06 -18.68
CA HIS A 151 -3.54 -8.99 -19.63
C HIS A 151 -3.11 -7.66 -18.95
N TYR A 152 -2.44 -7.75 -17.81
CA TYR A 152 -1.79 -6.64 -17.16
C TYR A 152 -0.27 -6.80 -17.19
N SER A 153 0.46 -5.69 -17.15
CA SER A 153 1.90 -5.66 -16.92
C SER A 153 2.19 -5.37 -15.45
N VAL A 154 3.38 -5.74 -15.00
CA VAL A 154 3.85 -5.41 -13.66
C VAL A 154 4.71 -4.15 -13.69
N VAL A 155 4.60 -3.32 -12.65
CA VAL A 155 5.45 -2.14 -12.46
C VAL A 155 6.88 -2.59 -12.15
N ARG A 156 7.87 -2.00 -12.82
CA ARG A 156 9.29 -2.37 -12.71
C ARG A 156 10.13 -1.33 -11.98
N ASP A 157 9.66 -0.09 -11.91
CA ASP A 157 10.39 1.03 -11.30
C ASP A 157 10.27 1.08 -9.78
N TYR A 158 9.30 0.33 -9.22
CA TYR A 158 9.05 0.20 -7.79
C TYR A 158 8.96 -1.27 -7.39
N CYS A 159 9.24 -1.54 -6.12
CA CYS A 159 9.21 -2.89 -5.59
C CYS A 159 8.80 -2.90 -4.10
N GLY A 160 8.49 -4.05 -3.58
CA GLY A 160 8.44 -4.29 -2.14
C GLY A 160 9.84 -4.23 -1.53
N HIS A 161 9.92 -4.15 -0.21
CA HIS A 161 11.18 -3.97 0.51
C HIS A 161 11.15 -4.61 1.90
N GLY A 162 12.33 -4.87 2.44
CA GLY A 162 12.48 -5.16 3.85
C GLY A 162 12.07 -3.98 4.72
N ILE A 163 11.58 -4.25 5.93
CA ILE A 163 11.08 -3.24 6.84
C ILE A 163 11.31 -3.68 8.30
N GLY A 164 11.61 -2.73 9.16
CA GLY A 164 11.84 -3.01 10.57
C GLY A 164 12.02 -1.76 11.38
N ARG A 165 13.23 -1.50 11.85
CA ARG A 165 13.59 -0.23 12.48
C ARG A 165 13.87 0.87 11.45
N VAL A 166 14.17 0.49 10.24
CA VAL A 166 14.33 1.37 9.10
C VAL A 166 13.10 1.21 8.21
N PHE A 167 12.65 2.31 7.59
CA PHE A 167 11.46 2.31 6.75
C PHE A 167 11.66 1.42 5.52
N HIS A 168 12.77 1.63 4.80
CA HIS A 168 13.13 0.85 3.63
C HIS A 168 14.49 0.20 3.88
N GLU A 169 14.53 -1.11 3.95
CA GLU A 169 15.75 -1.89 4.10
C GLU A 169 15.75 -3.11 3.16
N ASP A 170 16.91 -3.70 2.96
CA ASP A 170 17.02 -4.91 2.16
C ASP A 170 16.20 -6.09 2.76
N PRO A 171 15.77 -7.02 1.93
CA PRO A 171 15.94 -7.09 0.48
C PRO A 171 14.90 -6.30 -0.31
N GLN A 172 15.19 -6.00 -1.58
CA GLN A 172 14.19 -5.58 -2.55
C GLN A 172 13.37 -6.79 -3.01
N ILE A 173 12.04 -6.62 -3.03
CA ILE A 173 11.09 -7.65 -3.44
C ILE A 173 10.44 -7.24 -4.76
N LEU A 174 10.99 -7.66 -5.87
CA LEU A 174 10.49 -7.31 -7.19
C LEU A 174 9.15 -8.00 -7.48
N HIS A 175 8.29 -7.34 -8.25
CA HIS A 175 7.02 -7.89 -8.70
C HIS A 175 7.13 -8.73 -9.97
N TYR A 176 8.34 -8.99 -10.44
CA TYR A 176 8.70 -9.82 -11.57
C TYR A 176 9.96 -10.62 -11.25
N GLY A 177 10.20 -11.68 -11.99
CA GLY A 177 11.41 -12.48 -11.77
C GLY A 177 11.42 -13.82 -12.52
N GLN A 178 12.50 -14.54 -12.30
CA GLN A 178 12.66 -15.91 -12.81
C GLN A 178 12.67 -16.90 -11.64
N PRO A 179 12.04 -18.07 -11.79
CA PRO A 179 12.06 -19.10 -10.75
C PRO A 179 13.47 -19.49 -10.32
N ASN A 180 13.62 -19.78 -9.05
CA ASN A 180 14.88 -20.22 -8.42
C ASN A 180 16.01 -19.18 -8.47
N THR A 181 15.72 -17.88 -8.62
CA THR A 181 16.71 -16.81 -8.64
C THR A 181 16.58 -15.85 -7.45
N GLY A 182 17.64 -15.12 -7.18
CA GLY A 182 17.72 -14.16 -6.06
C GLY A 182 18.05 -14.84 -4.73
N LEU A 183 17.86 -14.06 -3.63
CA LEU A 183 18.07 -14.54 -2.25
C LEU A 183 17.04 -15.57 -1.85
#